data_9d752dabf0f41d8c15f6b74ea33bbdac
#
_entry.id   9d752dabf0f41d8c15f6b74ea33bbdac
#
_cell.length_a   1.000
_cell.length_b   1.000
_cell.length_c   1.000
_cell.angle_alpha   90.00
_cell.angle_beta   90.00
_cell.angle_gamma   90.00
#
_symmetry.space_group_name_H-M   'P 1'
#
loop_
_entity.id
_entity.type
_entity.pdbx_description
1 polymer ?
#
loop_
_entity_poly.entity_id
_entity_poly.type
_entity_poly.pdbx_seq_one_letter_code
_entity_poly.pdbx_strand_id
1 'polypeptide(L)'
;MNSKGKYYITTPIYYPSANLHIGHTYCTVMADAMARFKRLQGYDVMFLTGTDEHGQKIQTLADAKGVTPQEYVDEVVAGIIKLWETMEISYDDFIRTTEPRHIKSVQDMFMRMYEKGDIYKGEYEGLYCTPCESFWTESQLVDGKCPDCGRPVTKAKEEAYFFKMSKYADKLLELFREKPEFLEPETRRNEMIAFVEQGMEDLCISRSTFDWGIPVPIDEKHVIYVWLDALTNYITALGWNTGDELFEKYWPADVHLVGKEIVRFHSLIWPAMLMSADLPLPKQVRGHGWLLMGGEKVSKSKAAKGQDVIDPVILIERYGIDALKYFLLREYTFGQDGIFTNEVMLRRMNFDLANDLGNLLSRTVSMIKKYCGSEVPEATTKDAIDEELIELAVNAG
;
A
#
# COMPACT_ATOMS: atom_id res chain seq x y z
N MET A 1 15.18 -3.02 -27.38
CA MET A 1 16.11 -3.27 -26.24
C MET A 1 15.60 -4.51 -25.53
N ASN A 2 16.46 -5.47 -25.23
CA ASN A 2 16.02 -6.63 -24.44
C ASN A 2 15.67 -6.15 -23.02
N SER A 3 14.49 -6.51 -22.50
CA SER A 3 14.08 -6.21 -21.13
C SER A 3 15.08 -6.82 -20.14
N LYS A 4 15.43 -6.08 -19.08
CA LYS A 4 16.27 -6.58 -17.97
C LYS A 4 15.52 -7.60 -17.08
N GLY A 5 14.28 -7.88 -17.37
CA GLY A 5 13.39 -8.74 -16.60
C GLY A 5 12.11 -8.02 -16.20
N LYS A 6 11.28 -8.68 -15.41
CA LYS A 6 10.02 -8.15 -14.88
C LYS A 6 10.25 -7.43 -13.55
N TYR A 7 9.35 -6.50 -13.23
CA TYR A 7 9.28 -5.88 -11.90
C TYR A 7 7.83 -5.56 -11.55
N TYR A 8 7.31 -6.16 -10.50
CA TYR A 8 5.96 -5.94 -10.03
C TYR A 8 5.96 -5.25 -8.66
N ILE A 9 5.44 -4.04 -8.63
CA ILE A 9 5.30 -3.22 -7.41
C ILE A 9 3.85 -2.85 -7.16
N THR A 10 3.45 -2.86 -5.89
CA THR A 10 2.08 -2.51 -5.49
C THR A 10 2.06 -1.50 -4.35
N THR A 11 1.04 -0.66 -4.32
CA THR A 11 0.60 0.02 -3.09
C THR A 11 -0.42 -0.85 -2.35
N PRO A 12 -0.86 -0.49 -1.12
CA PRO A 12 -2.12 -1.00 -0.60
C PRO A 12 -3.27 -0.49 -1.50
N ILE A 13 -4.37 -1.21 -1.50
CA ILE A 13 -5.63 -0.67 -2.00
C ILE A 13 -6.27 0.21 -0.92
N TYR A 14 -6.74 1.39 -1.30
CA TYR A 14 -7.17 2.43 -0.36
C TYR A 14 -8.65 2.32 -0.03
N TYR A 15 -8.98 2.34 1.28
CA TYR A 15 -10.35 2.26 1.74
C TYR A 15 -11.11 3.58 1.45
N PRO A 16 -12.14 3.60 0.58
CA PRO A 16 -12.78 4.82 0.09
C PRO A 16 -13.85 5.36 1.06
N SER A 17 -13.52 5.45 2.36
CA SER A 17 -14.44 6.02 3.36
C SER A 17 -14.44 7.55 3.40
N ALA A 18 -13.51 8.20 2.76
CA ALA A 18 -13.39 9.64 2.53
C ALA A 18 -12.24 9.91 1.53
N ASN A 19 -12.06 11.16 1.13
CA ASN A 19 -10.93 11.58 0.29
C ASN A 19 -9.59 11.14 0.86
N LEU A 20 -8.64 10.90 -0.02
CA LEU A 20 -7.28 10.56 0.37
C LEU A 20 -6.56 11.80 0.91
N HIS A 21 -5.63 11.59 1.81
CA HIS A 21 -4.77 12.62 2.38
C HIS A 21 -3.30 12.38 2.04
N ILE A 22 -2.42 13.32 2.41
CA ILE A 22 -0.99 13.28 2.08
C ILE A 22 -0.29 11.97 2.49
N GLY A 23 -0.75 11.27 3.53
CA GLY A 23 -0.17 9.97 3.91
C GLY A 23 -0.38 8.88 2.86
N HIS A 24 -1.53 8.84 2.17
CA HIS A 24 -1.78 7.94 1.04
C HIS A 24 -0.93 8.36 -0.17
N THR A 25 -0.88 9.67 -0.43
CA THR A 25 -0.05 10.24 -1.49
C THR A 25 1.42 9.89 -1.31
N TYR A 26 1.93 9.91 -0.09
CA TYR A 26 3.31 9.53 0.23
C TYR A 26 3.62 8.10 -0.21
N CYS A 27 2.78 7.13 0.15
CA CYS A 27 2.92 5.74 -0.28
C CYS A 27 2.92 5.61 -1.81
N THR A 28 1.91 6.21 -2.46
CA THR A 28 1.74 6.09 -3.91
C THR A 28 2.87 6.75 -4.69
N VAL A 29 3.37 7.91 -4.23
CA VAL A 29 4.51 8.59 -4.85
C VAL A 29 5.80 7.78 -4.75
N MET A 30 6.04 7.10 -3.61
CA MET A 30 7.20 6.21 -3.48
C MET A 30 7.12 5.03 -4.47
N ALA A 31 5.95 4.41 -4.61
CA ALA A 31 5.75 3.31 -5.55
C ALA A 31 5.90 3.79 -7.00
N ASP A 32 5.32 4.95 -7.36
CA ASP A 32 5.43 5.56 -8.68
C ASP A 32 6.89 5.90 -9.04
N ALA A 33 7.63 6.48 -8.10
CA ALA A 33 9.05 6.80 -8.31
C ALA A 33 9.87 5.54 -8.57
N MET A 34 9.64 4.46 -7.82
CA MET A 34 10.32 3.19 -8.04
C MET A 34 9.91 2.55 -9.37
N ALA A 35 8.62 2.57 -9.72
CA ALA A 35 8.14 2.06 -10.99
C ALA A 35 8.78 2.80 -12.18
N ARG A 36 8.81 4.14 -12.14
CA ARG A 36 9.48 4.97 -13.15
C ARG A 36 10.97 4.69 -13.24
N PHE A 37 11.65 4.58 -12.11
CA PHE A 37 13.07 4.27 -12.05
C PHE A 37 13.37 2.90 -12.68
N LYS A 38 12.57 1.88 -12.37
CA LYS A 38 12.71 0.54 -12.95
C LYS A 38 12.45 0.54 -14.46
N ARG A 39 11.48 1.30 -14.95
CA ARG A 39 11.25 1.50 -16.39
C ARG A 39 12.43 2.17 -17.07
N LEU A 40 13.02 3.21 -16.46
CA LEU A 40 14.25 3.86 -16.96
C LEU A 40 15.44 2.89 -17.01
N GLN A 41 15.52 1.95 -16.07
CA GLN A 41 16.53 0.89 -16.08
C GLN A 41 16.27 -0.19 -17.14
N GLY A 42 15.13 -0.19 -17.84
CA GLY A 42 14.77 -1.14 -18.89
C GLY A 42 14.06 -2.40 -18.39
N TYR A 43 13.48 -2.38 -17.18
CA TYR A 43 12.59 -3.44 -16.72
C TYR A 43 11.20 -3.29 -17.35
N ASP A 44 10.53 -4.44 -17.52
CA ASP A 44 9.11 -4.52 -17.81
C ASP A 44 8.34 -4.45 -16.49
N VAL A 45 7.70 -3.31 -16.24
CA VAL A 45 7.15 -2.96 -14.93
C VAL A 45 5.63 -3.08 -14.93
N MET A 46 5.09 -3.74 -13.93
CA MET A 46 3.68 -3.70 -13.53
C MET A 46 3.57 -2.92 -12.21
N PHE A 47 2.80 -1.84 -12.20
CA PHE A 47 2.53 -1.04 -11.01
C PHE A 47 1.02 -1.06 -10.73
N LEU A 48 0.64 -1.66 -9.59
CA LEU A 48 -0.74 -1.81 -9.15
C LEU A 48 -1.06 -0.87 -8.00
N THR A 49 -2.21 -0.22 -8.09
CA THR A 49 -2.91 0.46 -6.99
C THR A 49 -4.40 0.19 -7.09
N GLY A 50 -5.22 0.68 -6.16
CA GLY A 50 -6.66 0.46 -6.23
C GLY A 50 -7.41 0.86 -4.97
N THR A 51 -8.64 0.34 -4.83
CA THR A 51 -9.54 0.62 -3.71
C THR A 51 -10.15 -0.64 -3.11
N ASP A 52 -10.21 -0.65 -1.77
CA ASP A 52 -10.87 -1.65 -0.94
C ASP A 52 -12.26 -1.13 -0.55
N GLU A 53 -13.32 -1.65 -1.19
CA GLU A 53 -14.63 -1.00 -1.25
C GLU A 53 -15.71 -1.68 -0.41
N HIS A 54 -15.42 -2.83 0.19
CA HIS A 54 -16.40 -3.60 0.97
C HIS A 54 -16.36 -3.25 2.48
N GLY A 55 -17.34 -3.75 3.22
CA GLY A 55 -17.39 -3.70 4.68
C GLY A 55 -18.46 -2.80 5.27
N GLN A 56 -18.76 -3.07 6.55
CA GLN A 56 -19.83 -2.41 7.30
C GLN A 56 -19.72 -0.88 7.32
N LYS A 57 -18.51 -0.35 7.37
CA LYS A 57 -18.29 1.10 7.43
C LYS A 57 -18.76 1.81 6.16
N ILE A 58 -18.51 1.22 4.98
CA ILE A 58 -19.00 1.75 3.69
C ILE A 58 -20.52 1.70 3.68
N GLN A 59 -21.13 0.57 4.04
CA GLN A 59 -22.57 0.45 4.14
C GLN A 59 -23.17 1.53 5.03
N THR A 60 -22.63 1.72 6.24
CA THR A 60 -23.09 2.75 7.18
C THR A 60 -22.96 4.18 6.60
N LEU A 61 -21.89 4.47 5.86
CA LEU A 61 -21.70 5.79 5.24
C LEU A 61 -22.67 6.01 4.07
N ALA A 62 -22.92 4.98 3.28
CA ALA A 62 -23.90 5.01 2.19
C ALA A 62 -25.33 5.22 2.73
N ASP A 63 -25.72 4.46 3.75
CA ASP A 63 -27.01 4.60 4.44
C ASP A 63 -27.22 6.01 4.99
N ALA A 64 -26.19 6.57 5.64
CA ALA A 64 -26.23 7.94 6.16
C ALA A 64 -26.37 9.02 5.07
N LYS A 65 -25.90 8.71 3.85
CA LYS A 65 -26.02 9.59 2.67
C LYS A 65 -27.31 9.34 1.87
N GLY A 66 -28.02 8.24 2.14
CA GLY A 66 -29.24 7.85 1.45
C GLY A 66 -29.02 7.31 0.03
N VAL A 67 -27.86 6.67 -0.20
CA VAL A 67 -27.46 6.06 -1.48
C VAL A 67 -27.10 4.60 -1.28
N THR A 68 -26.97 3.84 -2.35
CA THR A 68 -26.42 2.47 -2.27
C THR A 68 -24.92 2.50 -1.97
N PRO A 69 -24.37 1.43 -1.34
CA PRO A 69 -22.92 1.32 -1.13
C PRO A 69 -22.11 1.45 -2.44
N GLN A 70 -22.62 0.89 -3.55
CA GLN A 70 -21.97 1.01 -4.86
C GLN A 70 -21.91 2.46 -5.34
N GLU A 71 -23.02 3.20 -5.29
CA GLU A 71 -23.04 4.63 -5.65
C GLU A 71 -22.10 5.45 -4.78
N TYR A 72 -22.03 5.12 -3.48
CA TYR A 72 -21.15 5.80 -2.56
C TYR A 72 -19.67 5.61 -2.94
N VAL A 73 -19.25 4.35 -3.18
CA VAL A 73 -17.84 4.07 -3.52
C VAL A 73 -17.50 4.60 -4.92
N ASP A 74 -18.40 4.54 -5.88
CA ASP A 74 -18.19 5.09 -7.23
C ASP A 74 -17.86 6.57 -7.20
N GLU A 75 -18.58 7.35 -6.38
CA GLU A 75 -18.31 8.79 -6.22
C GLU A 75 -16.93 9.05 -5.59
N VAL A 76 -16.59 8.33 -4.50
CA VAL A 76 -15.31 8.53 -3.81
C VAL A 76 -14.15 8.06 -4.67
N VAL A 77 -14.29 6.93 -5.34
CA VAL A 77 -13.24 6.37 -6.23
C VAL A 77 -12.95 7.27 -7.41
N ALA A 78 -14.00 7.90 -8.00
CA ALA A 78 -13.78 8.90 -9.05
C ALA A 78 -12.88 10.06 -8.59
N GLY A 79 -13.03 10.50 -7.33
CA GLY A 79 -12.15 11.49 -6.71
C GLY A 79 -10.71 10.99 -6.53
N ILE A 80 -10.53 9.71 -6.16
CA ILE A 80 -9.21 9.09 -6.01
C ILE A 80 -8.50 8.98 -7.36
N ILE A 81 -9.19 8.50 -8.38
CA ILE A 81 -8.64 8.42 -9.75
C ILE A 81 -8.23 9.81 -10.23
N LYS A 82 -9.09 10.82 -10.01
CA LYS A 82 -8.78 12.21 -10.38
C LYS A 82 -7.55 12.76 -9.67
N LEU A 83 -7.35 12.40 -8.38
CA LEU A 83 -6.14 12.77 -7.65
C LEU A 83 -4.90 12.12 -8.27
N TRP A 84 -4.95 10.82 -8.63
CA TRP A 84 -3.82 10.13 -9.25
C TRP A 84 -3.51 10.66 -10.65
N GLU A 85 -4.53 11.02 -11.45
CA GLU A 85 -4.34 11.72 -12.71
C GLU A 85 -3.65 13.08 -12.51
N THR A 86 -4.15 13.88 -11.55
CA THR A 86 -3.56 15.19 -11.21
C THR A 86 -2.12 15.06 -10.77
N MET A 87 -1.78 14.00 -10.05
CA MET A 87 -0.42 13.71 -9.61
C MET A 87 0.41 12.94 -10.65
N GLU A 88 -0.12 12.68 -11.84
CA GLU A 88 0.58 11.94 -12.89
C GLU A 88 1.17 10.61 -12.39
N ILE A 89 0.39 9.85 -11.59
CA ILE A 89 0.77 8.53 -11.11
C ILE A 89 0.70 7.53 -12.26
N SER A 90 1.78 6.80 -12.48
CA SER A 90 1.97 5.93 -13.66
C SER A 90 1.61 4.46 -13.41
N TYR A 91 0.51 4.20 -12.66
CA TYR A 91 0.03 2.84 -12.46
C TYR A 91 -0.41 2.19 -13.78
N ASP A 92 -0.28 0.87 -13.87
CA ASP A 92 -0.68 0.08 -15.05
C ASP A 92 -2.08 -0.50 -14.87
N ASP A 93 -2.50 -0.80 -13.62
CA ASP A 93 -3.87 -1.21 -13.31
C ASP A 93 -4.35 -0.55 -12.00
N PHE A 94 -5.65 -0.22 -11.97
CA PHE A 94 -6.35 0.29 -10.81
C PHE A 94 -7.47 -0.70 -10.45
N ILE A 95 -7.18 -1.60 -9.50
CA ILE A 95 -8.12 -2.65 -9.09
C ILE A 95 -9.17 -2.10 -8.12
N ARG A 96 -10.43 -2.48 -8.31
CA ARG A 96 -11.53 -2.24 -7.39
C ARG A 96 -12.03 -3.57 -6.85
N THR A 97 -12.25 -3.68 -5.55
CA THR A 97 -12.73 -4.95 -4.97
C THR A 97 -14.17 -5.29 -5.37
N THR A 98 -14.92 -4.31 -5.86
CA THR A 98 -16.28 -4.48 -6.42
C THR A 98 -16.29 -5.02 -7.87
N GLU A 99 -15.14 -5.13 -8.54
CA GLU A 99 -15.09 -5.66 -9.90
C GLU A 99 -15.40 -7.17 -9.95
N PRO A 100 -16.16 -7.64 -10.95
CA PRO A 100 -16.48 -9.06 -11.11
C PRO A 100 -15.24 -9.97 -11.14
N ARG A 101 -14.12 -9.51 -11.75
CA ARG A 101 -12.85 -10.25 -11.78
C ARG A 101 -12.30 -10.47 -10.37
N HIS A 102 -12.47 -9.48 -9.48
CA HIS A 102 -11.98 -9.58 -8.11
C HIS A 102 -12.89 -10.47 -7.26
N ILE A 103 -14.19 -10.27 -7.33
CA ILE A 103 -15.18 -11.10 -6.62
C ILE A 103 -14.93 -12.58 -6.90
N LYS A 104 -14.75 -12.93 -8.18
CA LYS A 104 -14.46 -14.32 -8.57
C LYS A 104 -13.15 -14.83 -8.00
N SER A 105 -12.07 -14.07 -8.09
CA SER A 105 -10.75 -14.49 -7.57
C SER A 105 -10.78 -14.70 -6.07
N VAL A 106 -11.49 -13.85 -5.31
CA VAL A 106 -11.64 -14.00 -3.85
C VAL A 106 -12.42 -15.24 -3.51
N GLN A 107 -13.51 -15.53 -4.25
CA GLN A 107 -14.28 -16.76 -4.07
C GLN A 107 -13.46 -18.01 -4.41
N ASP A 108 -12.67 -17.98 -5.48
CA ASP A 108 -11.76 -19.06 -5.85
C ASP A 108 -10.66 -19.27 -4.77
N MET A 109 -10.12 -18.18 -4.20
CA MET A 109 -9.15 -18.24 -3.10
C MET A 109 -9.78 -18.88 -1.85
N PHE A 110 -10.97 -18.44 -1.47
CA PHE A 110 -11.71 -19.03 -0.35
C PHE A 110 -11.92 -20.53 -0.55
N MET A 111 -12.44 -20.95 -1.73
CA MET A 111 -12.70 -22.34 -2.03
C MET A 111 -11.43 -23.18 -2.01
N ARG A 112 -10.34 -22.70 -2.58
CA ARG A 112 -9.05 -23.41 -2.59
C ARG A 112 -8.52 -23.67 -1.18
N MET A 113 -8.63 -22.68 -0.29
CA MET A 113 -8.25 -22.82 1.13
C MET A 113 -9.22 -23.74 1.88
N TYR A 114 -10.52 -23.67 1.57
CA TYR A 114 -11.55 -24.50 2.19
C TYR A 114 -11.38 -25.99 1.79
N GLU A 115 -11.20 -26.30 0.53
CA GLU A 115 -10.97 -27.66 0.01
C GLU A 115 -9.68 -28.28 0.56
N LYS A 116 -8.66 -27.45 0.85
CA LYS A 116 -7.44 -27.88 1.54
C LYS A 116 -7.67 -28.21 3.02
N GLY A 117 -8.82 -27.86 3.57
CA GLY A 117 -9.17 -28.06 4.96
C GLY A 117 -8.55 -27.02 5.92
N ASP A 118 -8.12 -25.88 5.38
CA ASP A 118 -7.56 -24.76 6.15
C ASP A 118 -8.61 -23.72 6.54
N ILE A 119 -9.84 -23.84 6.03
CA ILE A 119 -10.99 -23.06 6.49
C ILE A 119 -12.00 -23.99 7.16
N TYR A 120 -12.55 -23.56 8.29
CA TYR A 120 -13.59 -24.28 9.02
C TYR A 120 -14.63 -23.31 9.57
N LYS A 121 -15.85 -23.82 9.84
CA LYS A 121 -16.93 -23.04 10.44
C LYS A 121 -16.92 -23.22 11.94
N GLY A 122 -17.06 -22.12 12.70
CA GLY A 122 -17.06 -22.10 14.15
C GLY A 122 -17.89 -20.95 14.71
N GLU A 123 -18.01 -20.89 16.02
CA GLU A 123 -18.62 -19.75 16.73
C GLU A 123 -17.50 -18.85 17.26
N TYR A 124 -17.62 -17.57 17.01
CA TYR A 124 -16.72 -16.55 17.54
C TYR A 124 -17.44 -15.70 18.57
N GLU A 125 -16.85 -15.57 19.74
CA GLU A 125 -17.26 -14.62 20.76
C GLU A 125 -16.06 -13.72 21.06
N GLY A 126 -16.17 -12.43 20.79
CA GLY A 126 -15.06 -11.52 20.95
C GLY A 126 -15.48 -10.07 21.12
N LEU A 127 -14.47 -9.21 21.26
CA LEU A 127 -14.63 -7.77 21.41
C LEU A 127 -14.39 -7.11 20.05
N TYR A 128 -15.47 -6.63 19.46
CA TYR A 128 -15.47 -6.08 18.10
C TYR A 128 -15.30 -4.55 18.09
N CYS A 129 -14.37 -4.08 17.31
CA CYS A 129 -14.20 -2.66 17.03
C CYS A 129 -14.77 -2.33 15.66
N THR A 130 -15.96 -1.73 15.62
CA THR A 130 -16.61 -1.34 14.35
C THR A 130 -15.75 -0.43 13.45
N PRO A 131 -15.02 0.58 14.00
CA PRO A 131 -14.22 1.44 13.13
C PRO A 131 -12.98 0.81 12.50
N CYS A 132 -12.45 -0.26 13.12
CA CYS A 132 -11.29 -1.01 12.62
C CYS A 132 -11.69 -2.32 11.95
N GLU A 133 -12.98 -2.68 12.04
CA GLU A 133 -13.54 -3.95 11.55
C GLU A 133 -12.73 -5.16 12.05
N SER A 134 -12.28 -5.09 13.32
CA SER A 134 -11.39 -6.07 13.92
C SER A 134 -11.95 -6.60 15.21
N PHE A 135 -11.84 -7.92 15.38
CA PHE A 135 -12.07 -8.55 16.67
C PHE A 135 -10.78 -8.57 17.49
N TRP A 136 -10.96 -8.47 18.80
CA TRP A 136 -9.88 -8.46 19.78
C TRP A 136 -10.21 -9.38 20.92
N THR A 137 -9.21 -10.06 21.46
CA THR A 137 -9.32 -10.72 22.76
C THR A 137 -9.18 -9.68 23.87
N GLU A 138 -9.65 -9.99 25.07
CA GLU A 138 -9.49 -9.09 26.23
C GLU A 138 -8.04 -8.73 26.50
N SER A 139 -7.12 -9.69 26.28
CA SER A 139 -5.69 -9.51 26.48
C SER A 139 -5.02 -8.58 25.45
N GLN A 140 -5.64 -8.38 24.31
CA GLN A 140 -5.12 -7.51 23.23
C GLN A 140 -5.59 -6.07 23.37
N LEU A 141 -6.58 -5.80 24.21
CA LEU A 141 -7.06 -4.43 24.41
C LEU A 141 -6.05 -3.57 25.18
N VAL A 142 -6.00 -2.30 24.84
CA VAL A 142 -5.24 -1.28 25.59
C VAL A 142 -6.26 -0.45 26.37
N ASP A 143 -6.19 -0.49 27.70
CA ASP A 143 -7.15 0.18 28.59
C ASP A 143 -8.63 -0.16 28.28
N GLY A 144 -8.91 -1.42 27.92
CA GLY A 144 -10.26 -1.88 27.56
C GLY A 144 -10.79 -1.36 26.22
N LYS A 145 -9.90 -0.82 25.37
CA LYS A 145 -10.22 -0.23 24.07
C LYS A 145 -9.43 -0.90 22.94
N CYS A 146 -9.90 -0.69 21.72
CA CYS A 146 -9.22 -1.16 20.53
C CYS A 146 -7.76 -0.65 20.48
N PRO A 147 -6.76 -1.52 20.34
CA PRO A 147 -5.36 -1.13 20.32
C PRO A 147 -4.99 -0.28 19.09
N ASP A 148 -5.70 -0.46 17.97
CA ASP A 148 -5.40 0.26 16.73
C ASP A 148 -5.94 1.70 16.71
N CYS A 149 -7.14 1.93 17.28
CA CYS A 149 -7.79 3.23 17.17
C CYS A 149 -8.20 3.87 18.52
N GLY A 150 -8.01 3.18 19.64
CA GLY A 150 -8.36 3.67 20.99
C GLY A 150 -9.86 3.82 21.26
N ARG A 151 -10.75 3.29 20.39
CA ARG A 151 -12.21 3.39 20.56
C ARG A 151 -12.78 2.24 21.38
N PRO A 152 -13.96 2.41 21.99
CA PRO A 152 -14.64 1.33 22.68
C PRO A 152 -14.91 0.14 21.76
N VAL A 153 -14.86 -1.06 22.33
CA VAL A 153 -15.25 -2.32 21.68
C VAL A 153 -16.52 -2.84 22.29
N THR A 154 -17.30 -3.63 21.54
CA THR A 154 -18.54 -4.25 22.00
C THR A 154 -18.42 -5.76 21.94
N LYS A 155 -19.02 -6.48 22.90
CA LYS A 155 -19.11 -7.95 22.82
C LYS A 155 -20.00 -8.32 21.64
N ALA A 156 -19.48 -9.16 20.77
CA ALA A 156 -20.22 -9.72 19.64
C ALA A 156 -20.03 -11.24 19.63
N LYS A 157 -21.11 -11.96 19.33
CA LYS A 157 -21.11 -13.41 19.14
C LYS A 157 -21.70 -13.70 17.77
N GLU A 158 -20.95 -14.45 16.97
CA GLU A 158 -21.31 -14.70 15.59
C GLU A 158 -20.82 -16.09 15.14
N GLU A 159 -21.64 -16.80 14.37
CA GLU A 159 -21.16 -17.93 13.59
C GLU A 159 -20.29 -17.40 12.44
N ALA A 160 -19.13 -17.95 12.25
CA ALA A 160 -18.19 -17.44 11.24
C ALA A 160 -17.29 -18.55 10.69
N TYR A 161 -16.68 -18.28 9.55
CA TYR A 161 -15.60 -19.09 9.00
C TYR A 161 -14.27 -18.61 9.52
N PHE A 162 -13.37 -19.56 9.80
CA PHE A 162 -12.03 -19.31 10.33
C PHE A 162 -10.99 -19.92 9.42
N PHE A 163 -9.91 -19.17 9.19
CA PHE A 163 -8.70 -19.65 8.55
C PHE A 163 -7.71 -20.12 9.60
N LYS A 164 -7.22 -21.36 9.46
CA LYS A 164 -6.21 -21.97 10.35
C LYS A 164 -4.85 -21.28 10.20
N MET A 165 -4.77 -20.01 10.52
CA MET A 165 -3.57 -19.21 10.39
C MET A 165 -2.47 -19.69 11.34
N SER A 166 -2.84 -20.19 12.53
CA SER A 166 -1.94 -20.80 13.52
C SER A 166 -1.07 -21.92 12.94
N LYS A 167 -1.60 -22.70 11.98
CA LYS A 167 -0.88 -23.77 11.27
C LYS A 167 0.39 -23.28 10.54
N TYR A 168 0.44 -22.00 10.18
CA TYR A 168 1.52 -21.40 9.38
C TYR A 168 2.55 -20.65 10.21
N ALA A 169 2.43 -20.62 11.56
CA ALA A 169 3.30 -19.87 12.45
C ALA A 169 4.79 -20.23 12.28
N ASP A 170 5.11 -21.51 12.32
CA ASP A 170 6.51 -21.97 12.17
C ASP A 170 7.10 -21.61 10.81
N LYS A 171 6.32 -21.75 9.73
CA LYS A 171 6.76 -21.39 8.38
C LYS A 171 6.98 -19.89 8.20
N LEU A 172 6.20 -19.05 8.90
CA LEU A 172 6.39 -17.61 8.91
C LEU A 172 7.67 -17.22 9.68
N LEU A 173 7.92 -17.86 10.82
CA LEU A 173 9.18 -17.66 11.56
C LEU A 173 10.40 -18.09 10.74
N GLU A 174 10.32 -19.23 10.06
CA GLU A 174 11.37 -19.70 9.14
C GLU A 174 11.60 -18.67 8.02
N LEU A 175 10.51 -18.18 7.36
CA LEU A 175 10.59 -17.16 6.33
C LEU A 175 11.34 -15.90 6.80
N PHE A 176 10.99 -15.36 7.97
CA PHE A 176 11.64 -14.15 8.50
C PHE A 176 13.10 -14.35 8.89
N ARG A 177 13.48 -15.57 9.32
CA ARG A 177 14.84 -15.88 9.72
C ARG A 177 15.74 -16.21 8.54
N GLU A 178 15.23 -16.94 7.55
CA GLU A 178 16.00 -17.37 6.38
C GLU A 178 16.07 -16.28 5.30
N LYS A 179 15.02 -15.42 5.20
CA LYS A 179 14.93 -14.34 4.22
C LYS A 179 14.65 -13.02 4.93
N PRO A 180 15.65 -12.46 5.64
CA PRO A 180 15.47 -11.22 6.39
C PRO A 180 15.03 -10.04 5.51
N GLU A 181 15.37 -10.06 4.21
CA GLU A 181 14.95 -9.06 3.22
C GLU A 181 13.47 -9.14 2.87
N PHE A 182 12.77 -10.22 3.23
CA PHE A 182 11.33 -10.36 2.96
C PHE A 182 10.52 -9.26 3.64
N LEU A 183 10.90 -8.83 4.84
CA LEU A 183 10.22 -7.75 5.57
C LEU A 183 11.19 -6.67 6.02
N GLU A 184 11.00 -5.47 5.48
CA GLU A 184 11.72 -4.25 5.84
C GLU A 184 10.79 -3.13 6.33
N PRO A 185 11.26 -2.28 7.24
CA PRO A 185 12.56 -2.28 7.90
C PRO A 185 12.67 -3.37 8.97
N GLU A 186 13.91 -3.63 9.42
CA GLU A 186 14.22 -4.65 10.43
C GLU A 186 13.37 -4.54 11.70
N THR A 187 13.08 -3.32 12.14
CA THR A 187 12.22 -3.08 13.30
C THR A 187 10.84 -3.72 13.15
N ARG A 188 10.26 -3.68 11.95
CA ARG A 188 8.97 -4.31 11.66
C ARG A 188 9.08 -5.83 11.61
N ARG A 189 10.17 -6.36 11.04
CA ARG A 189 10.44 -7.79 11.05
C ARG A 189 10.54 -8.34 12.48
N ASN A 190 11.31 -7.68 13.33
CA ASN A 190 11.48 -8.10 14.73
C ASN A 190 10.17 -8.04 15.51
N GLU A 191 9.31 -7.04 15.24
CA GLU A 191 7.96 -6.93 15.80
C GLU A 191 7.09 -8.11 15.36
N MET A 192 7.12 -8.50 14.08
CA MET A 192 6.33 -9.63 13.57
C MET A 192 6.82 -10.96 14.10
N ILE A 193 8.14 -11.15 14.22
CA ILE A 193 8.71 -12.34 14.86
C ILE A 193 8.20 -12.45 16.31
N ALA A 194 8.31 -11.39 17.10
CA ALA A 194 7.83 -11.36 18.47
C ALA A 194 6.32 -11.64 18.57
N PHE A 195 5.53 -11.10 17.64
CA PHE A 195 4.09 -11.36 17.57
C PHE A 195 3.78 -12.84 17.31
N VAL A 196 4.46 -13.47 16.37
CA VAL A 196 4.25 -14.90 16.05
C VAL A 196 4.69 -15.79 17.20
N GLU A 197 5.81 -15.47 17.86
CA GLU A 197 6.35 -16.24 19.01
C GLU A 197 5.44 -16.18 20.26
N GLN A 198 4.61 -15.16 20.40
CA GLN A 198 3.59 -15.07 21.46
C GLN A 198 2.40 -16.02 21.23
N GLY A 199 2.30 -16.60 20.04
CA GLY A 199 1.23 -17.50 19.61
C GLY A 199 0.29 -16.82 18.61
N MET A 200 0.07 -17.50 17.50
CA MET A 200 -0.88 -17.07 16.45
C MET A 200 -2.20 -17.79 16.64
N GLU A 201 -3.29 -17.03 16.66
CA GLU A 201 -4.65 -17.56 16.64
C GLU A 201 -5.17 -17.70 15.20
N ASP A 202 -6.20 -18.54 15.03
CA ASP A 202 -6.90 -18.67 13.76
C ASP A 202 -7.67 -17.39 13.45
N LEU A 203 -7.65 -17.00 12.19
CA LEU A 203 -8.26 -15.75 11.74
C LEU A 203 -9.72 -15.95 11.35
N CYS A 204 -10.63 -15.17 11.95
CA CYS A 204 -12.00 -15.09 11.50
C CYS A 204 -12.07 -14.39 10.12
N ILE A 205 -12.61 -15.08 9.11
CA ILE A 205 -12.59 -14.67 7.71
C ILE A 205 -13.99 -14.51 7.08
N SER A 206 -15.03 -14.44 7.89
CA SER A 206 -16.38 -14.12 7.40
C SER A 206 -17.17 -13.28 8.40
N ARG A 207 -18.25 -12.66 7.91
CA ARG A 207 -19.23 -11.90 8.68
C ARG A 207 -20.63 -12.24 8.21
N SER A 208 -21.61 -12.17 9.14
CA SER A 208 -23.04 -12.31 8.85
C SER A 208 -23.87 -11.11 9.32
N THR A 209 -23.21 -10.08 9.85
CA THR A 209 -23.87 -8.90 10.46
C THR A 209 -24.12 -7.76 9.47
N PHE A 210 -23.60 -7.84 8.27
CA PHE A 210 -23.81 -6.90 7.17
C PHE A 210 -23.71 -7.60 5.82
N ASP A 211 -24.26 -6.98 4.76
CA ASP A 211 -24.42 -7.60 3.44
C ASP A 211 -23.45 -7.05 2.39
N TRP A 212 -22.82 -5.87 2.64
CA TRP A 212 -21.91 -5.25 1.70
C TRP A 212 -20.53 -5.90 1.73
N GLY A 213 -20.37 -6.96 0.93
CA GLY A 213 -19.16 -7.76 0.82
C GLY A 213 -19.31 -8.87 -0.21
N ILE A 214 -18.27 -9.67 -0.40
CA ILE A 214 -18.29 -10.81 -1.31
C ILE A 214 -18.94 -12.01 -0.63
N PRO A 215 -20.02 -12.59 -1.17
CA PRO A 215 -20.67 -13.76 -0.57
C PRO A 215 -19.73 -14.95 -0.49
N VAL A 216 -19.79 -15.68 0.63
CA VAL A 216 -19.12 -16.98 0.77
C VAL A 216 -19.78 -17.99 -0.18
N PRO A 217 -19.05 -18.64 -1.10
CA PRO A 217 -19.64 -19.47 -2.18
C PRO A 217 -20.50 -20.64 -1.68
N ILE A 218 -20.21 -21.16 -0.50
CA ILE A 218 -20.90 -22.32 0.11
C ILE A 218 -21.92 -21.90 1.18
N ASP A 219 -22.04 -20.62 1.50
CA ASP A 219 -22.94 -20.11 2.52
C ASP A 219 -23.21 -18.62 2.33
N GLU A 220 -24.19 -18.29 1.50
CA GLU A 220 -24.53 -16.90 1.12
C GLU A 220 -25.01 -16.01 2.27
N LYS A 221 -25.23 -16.59 3.49
CA LYS A 221 -25.53 -15.81 4.70
C LYS A 221 -24.30 -15.07 5.23
N HIS A 222 -23.12 -15.44 4.76
CA HIS A 222 -21.87 -14.86 5.17
C HIS A 222 -21.24 -14.09 4.00
N VAL A 223 -20.62 -12.97 4.32
CA VAL A 223 -19.69 -12.27 3.41
C VAL A 223 -18.25 -12.54 3.83
N ILE A 224 -17.36 -12.62 2.86
CA ILE A 224 -15.93 -12.83 3.09
C ILE A 224 -15.36 -11.58 3.78
N TYR A 225 -14.55 -11.80 4.82
CA TYR A 225 -13.93 -10.76 5.61
C TYR A 225 -12.90 -9.95 4.80
N VAL A 226 -12.86 -8.66 5.09
CA VAL A 226 -12.15 -7.63 4.34
C VAL A 226 -10.68 -7.96 4.01
N TRP A 227 -9.93 -8.62 4.90
CA TRP A 227 -8.51 -8.89 4.62
C TRP A 227 -8.28 -10.06 3.66
N LEU A 228 -9.13 -11.08 3.64
CA LEU A 228 -9.06 -12.13 2.61
C LEU A 228 -9.48 -11.54 1.26
N ASP A 229 -10.52 -10.72 1.26
CA ASP A 229 -10.96 -9.93 0.12
C ASP A 229 -9.81 -9.02 -0.37
N ALA A 230 -9.42 -8.05 0.44
CA ALA A 230 -8.46 -7.01 0.07
C ALA A 230 -7.10 -7.58 -0.40
N LEU A 231 -6.51 -8.57 0.30
CA LEU A 231 -5.18 -9.09 -0.04
C LEU A 231 -5.15 -9.87 -1.36
N THR A 232 -6.27 -10.47 -1.77
CA THR A 232 -6.36 -11.21 -3.03
C THR A 232 -6.23 -10.29 -4.26
N ASN A 233 -6.39 -8.97 -4.12
CA ASN A 233 -6.26 -8.01 -5.22
C ASN A 233 -4.94 -8.13 -5.98
N TYR A 234 -3.84 -8.43 -5.28
CA TYR A 234 -2.49 -8.48 -5.84
C TYR A 234 -2.29 -9.55 -6.91
N ILE A 235 -3.05 -10.63 -6.84
CA ILE A 235 -3.04 -11.69 -7.85
C ILE A 235 -4.22 -11.56 -8.83
N THR A 236 -5.34 -10.99 -8.37
CA THR A 236 -6.49 -10.71 -9.25
C THR A 236 -6.11 -9.81 -10.41
N ALA A 237 -5.39 -8.72 -10.15
CA ALA A 237 -4.94 -7.77 -11.17
C ALA A 237 -4.06 -8.40 -12.25
N LEU A 238 -3.44 -9.51 -11.93
CA LEU A 238 -2.65 -10.30 -12.88
C LEU A 238 -3.44 -11.42 -13.57
N GLY A 239 -4.77 -11.49 -13.35
CA GLY A 239 -5.60 -12.53 -13.94
C GLY A 239 -5.38 -13.92 -13.35
N TRP A 240 -5.02 -14.02 -12.05
CA TRP A 240 -4.88 -15.31 -11.40
C TRP A 240 -6.15 -16.16 -11.60
N ASN A 241 -5.95 -17.44 -11.97
CA ASN A 241 -7.01 -18.42 -12.20
C ASN A 241 -7.96 -18.11 -13.38
N THR A 242 -7.58 -17.19 -14.28
CA THR A 242 -8.34 -16.85 -15.49
C THR A 242 -7.69 -17.39 -16.76
N GLY A 243 -6.46 -17.88 -16.70
CA GLY A 243 -5.64 -18.25 -17.85
C GLY A 243 -4.92 -17.05 -18.51
N ASP A 244 -4.91 -15.89 -17.88
CA ASP A 244 -4.13 -14.74 -18.33
C ASP A 244 -2.64 -14.98 -18.09
N GLU A 245 -1.80 -14.66 -19.09
CA GLU A 245 -0.36 -14.81 -19.02
C GLU A 245 0.31 -13.81 -18.05
N LEU A 246 -0.40 -12.76 -17.59
CA LEU A 246 0.15 -11.74 -16.70
C LEU A 246 0.52 -12.33 -15.35
N PHE A 247 -0.24 -13.30 -14.83
CA PHE A 247 0.09 -13.93 -13.56
C PHE A 247 1.42 -14.67 -13.65
N GLU A 248 1.60 -15.51 -14.66
CA GLU A 248 2.86 -16.24 -14.86
C GLU A 248 4.03 -15.29 -15.15
N LYS A 249 3.76 -14.18 -15.81
CA LYS A 249 4.77 -13.19 -16.15
C LYS A 249 5.23 -12.39 -14.95
N TYR A 250 4.32 -11.85 -14.12
CA TYR A 250 4.68 -10.87 -13.08
C TYR A 250 4.70 -11.43 -11.66
N TRP A 251 3.90 -12.47 -11.36
CA TRP A 251 3.97 -13.06 -10.02
C TRP A 251 5.24 -13.89 -9.82
N PRO A 252 5.87 -13.92 -8.65
CA PRO A 252 5.55 -13.16 -7.45
C PRO A 252 5.93 -11.68 -7.55
N ALA A 253 5.21 -10.83 -6.79
CA ALA A 253 5.50 -9.41 -6.67
C ALA A 253 6.93 -9.19 -6.15
N ASP A 254 7.61 -8.19 -6.72
CA ASP A 254 8.92 -7.77 -6.23
C ASP A 254 8.81 -6.98 -4.92
N VAL A 255 7.82 -6.07 -4.83
CA VAL A 255 7.60 -5.27 -3.62
C VAL A 255 6.12 -5.01 -3.40
N HIS A 256 5.64 -5.32 -2.20
CA HIS A 256 4.44 -4.74 -1.61
C HIS A 256 4.87 -3.57 -0.72
N LEU A 257 4.62 -2.34 -1.16
CA LEU A 257 4.91 -1.13 -0.39
C LEU A 257 3.67 -0.72 0.40
N VAL A 258 3.77 -0.69 1.74
CA VAL A 258 2.61 -0.50 2.61
C VAL A 258 2.92 0.43 3.78
N GLY A 259 1.90 1.04 4.39
CA GLY A 259 2.04 1.74 5.64
C GLY A 259 2.35 0.78 6.81
N LYS A 260 3.13 1.23 7.77
CA LYS A 260 3.55 0.39 8.92
C LYS A 260 2.39 -0.21 9.70
N GLU A 261 1.20 0.42 9.69
CA GLU A 261 -0.02 -0.04 10.34
C GLU A 261 -0.63 -1.31 9.76
N ILE A 262 -0.35 -1.58 8.48
CA ILE A 262 -0.88 -2.76 7.77
C ILE A 262 0.21 -3.78 7.41
N VAL A 263 1.41 -3.59 7.90
CA VAL A 263 2.53 -4.54 7.73
C VAL A 263 2.13 -5.94 8.21
N ARG A 264 1.44 -6.05 9.36
CA ARG A 264 1.00 -7.33 9.91
C ARG A 264 0.15 -8.13 8.93
N PHE A 265 -0.77 -7.48 8.24
CA PHE A 265 -1.65 -8.15 7.27
C PHE A 265 -0.87 -8.64 6.04
N HIS A 266 0.08 -7.86 5.56
CA HIS A 266 0.87 -8.17 4.37
C HIS A 266 2.04 -9.14 4.63
N SER A 267 2.53 -9.22 5.88
CA SER A 267 3.66 -10.08 6.23
C SER A 267 3.29 -11.37 6.98
N LEU A 268 2.07 -11.45 7.52
CA LEU A 268 1.57 -12.64 8.20
C LEU A 268 0.38 -13.26 7.47
N ILE A 269 -0.72 -12.51 7.29
CA ILE A 269 -1.96 -13.05 6.73
C ILE A 269 -1.76 -13.40 5.25
N TRP A 270 -1.25 -12.47 4.46
CA TRP A 270 -1.04 -12.69 3.03
C TRP A 270 -0.12 -13.87 2.72
N PRO A 271 1.08 -13.99 3.31
CA PRO A 271 1.90 -15.17 3.12
C PRO A 271 1.24 -16.47 3.59
N ALA A 272 0.52 -16.47 4.71
CA ALA A 272 -0.21 -17.65 5.17
C ALA A 272 -1.31 -18.08 4.19
N MET A 273 -2.07 -17.13 3.62
CA MET A 273 -3.06 -17.40 2.57
C MET A 273 -2.41 -18.01 1.33
N LEU A 274 -1.30 -17.44 0.86
CA LEU A 274 -0.55 -17.94 -0.29
C LEU A 274 0.01 -19.34 -0.03
N MET A 275 0.57 -19.60 1.16
CA MET A 275 1.01 -20.95 1.55
C MET A 275 -0.16 -21.95 1.60
N SER A 276 -1.33 -21.51 2.06
CA SER A 276 -2.55 -22.31 2.04
C SER A 276 -3.01 -22.59 0.62
N ALA A 277 -2.91 -21.64 -0.27
CA ALA A 277 -3.28 -21.80 -1.67
C ALA A 277 -2.20 -22.44 -2.56
N ASP A 278 -1.04 -22.86 -2.00
CA ASP A 278 0.11 -23.37 -2.71
C ASP A 278 0.61 -22.42 -3.82
N LEU A 279 0.66 -21.12 -3.49
CA LEU A 279 1.13 -20.05 -4.36
C LEU A 279 2.48 -19.51 -3.90
N PRO A 280 3.35 -19.04 -4.81
CA PRO A 280 4.61 -18.38 -4.46
C PRO A 280 4.37 -17.13 -3.61
N LEU A 281 5.30 -16.85 -2.69
CA LEU A 281 5.26 -15.66 -1.85
C LEU A 281 5.83 -14.44 -2.59
N PRO A 282 5.38 -13.20 -2.29
CA PRO A 282 6.05 -12.00 -2.76
C PRO A 282 7.50 -11.99 -2.29
N LYS A 283 8.37 -11.28 -3.02
CA LYS A 283 9.78 -11.22 -2.66
C LYS A 283 10.02 -10.33 -1.44
N GLN A 284 9.27 -9.23 -1.33
CA GLN A 284 9.46 -8.25 -0.27
C GLN A 284 8.18 -7.51 0.12
N VAL A 285 8.02 -7.28 1.42
CA VAL A 285 7.05 -6.35 2.02
C VAL A 285 7.85 -5.20 2.65
N ARG A 286 7.55 -3.96 2.27
CA ARG A 286 8.22 -2.76 2.78
C ARG A 286 7.24 -1.85 3.51
N GLY A 287 7.48 -1.66 4.82
CA GLY A 287 6.64 -0.82 5.68
C GLY A 287 7.21 0.59 5.81
N HIS A 288 6.53 1.60 5.26
CA HIS A 288 6.90 3.00 5.48
C HIS A 288 6.29 3.57 6.75
N GLY A 289 6.91 4.62 7.30
CA GLY A 289 6.41 5.37 8.46
C GLY A 289 5.22 6.27 8.14
N TRP A 290 4.65 6.89 9.16
CA TRP A 290 3.55 7.83 9.00
C TRP A 290 4.02 9.24 8.70
N LEU A 291 3.19 9.99 7.98
CA LEU A 291 3.27 11.44 7.97
C LEU A 291 2.41 12.00 9.10
N LEU A 292 3.04 12.80 9.97
CA LEU A 292 2.44 13.43 11.14
C LEU A 292 2.23 14.92 10.87
N MET A 293 1.19 15.49 11.47
CA MET A 293 0.96 16.93 11.51
C MET A 293 0.83 17.39 12.95
N GLY A 294 1.60 18.42 13.31
CA GLY A 294 1.60 18.91 14.68
C GLY A 294 1.93 17.84 15.74
N GLY A 295 2.71 16.81 15.35
CA GLY A 295 3.04 15.67 16.19
C GLY A 295 2.00 14.53 16.23
N GLU A 296 0.90 14.66 15.50
CA GLU A 296 -0.17 13.65 15.46
C GLU A 296 -0.35 13.01 14.06
N LYS A 297 -0.75 11.72 14.03
CA LYS A 297 -1.04 11.01 12.77
C LYS A 297 -2.16 11.69 12.00
N VAL A 298 -1.94 11.96 10.71
CA VAL A 298 -3.00 12.38 9.79
C VAL A 298 -3.97 11.23 9.58
N SER A 299 -5.26 11.47 9.78
CA SER A 299 -6.28 10.44 9.60
C SER A 299 -7.60 11.02 9.05
N LYS A 300 -8.34 10.21 8.29
CA LYS A 300 -9.65 10.59 7.74
C LYS A 300 -10.66 11.02 8.80
N SER A 301 -10.61 10.42 9.99
CA SER A 301 -11.51 10.77 11.09
C SER A 301 -11.22 12.14 11.72
N LYS A 302 -10.00 12.65 11.58
CA LYS A 302 -9.63 14.02 12.00
C LYS A 302 -10.09 15.05 10.97
N ALA A 303 -10.01 14.73 9.69
CA ALA A 303 -10.57 15.54 8.61
C ALA A 303 -12.07 15.81 8.80
N ALA A 304 -12.83 14.76 9.13
CA ALA A 304 -14.26 14.87 9.40
C ALA A 304 -14.61 15.75 10.60
N LYS A 305 -13.65 16.04 11.50
CA LYS A 305 -13.80 16.92 12.67
C LYS A 305 -13.29 18.34 12.44
N GLY A 306 -12.98 18.73 11.18
CA GLY A 306 -12.48 20.05 10.84
C GLY A 306 -11.06 20.37 11.32
N GLN A 307 -10.28 19.32 11.67
CA GLN A 307 -8.84 19.48 11.92
C GLN A 307 -8.10 19.50 10.59
N ASP A 308 -7.08 20.36 10.46
CA ASP A 308 -6.29 20.54 9.24
C ASP A 308 -5.68 19.21 8.78
N VAL A 309 -6.36 18.56 7.86
CA VAL A 309 -5.82 17.46 7.08
C VAL A 309 -5.31 18.07 5.79
N ILE A 310 -4.02 17.90 5.51
CA ILE A 310 -3.49 18.46 4.28
C ILE A 310 -4.05 17.67 3.10
N ASP A 311 -4.93 18.33 2.36
CA ASP A 311 -5.41 17.88 1.07
C ASP A 311 -4.24 17.96 0.06
N PRO A 312 -3.86 16.87 -0.58
CA PRO A 312 -2.83 16.87 -1.60
C PRO A 312 -3.09 17.87 -2.74
N VAL A 313 -4.35 18.09 -3.10
CA VAL A 313 -4.74 19.05 -4.15
C VAL A 313 -4.31 20.46 -3.77
N ILE A 314 -4.56 20.88 -2.53
CA ILE A 314 -4.14 22.20 -2.03
C ILE A 314 -2.60 22.36 -2.07
N LEU A 315 -1.87 21.28 -1.76
CA LEU A 315 -0.40 21.31 -1.84
C LEU A 315 0.10 21.40 -3.28
N ILE A 316 -0.55 20.68 -4.20
CA ILE A 316 -0.23 20.75 -5.64
C ILE A 316 -0.48 22.16 -6.18
N GLU A 317 -1.61 22.77 -5.84
CA GLU A 317 -1.92 24.15 -6.25
C GLU A 317 -0.91 25.17 -5.70
N ARG A 318 -0.45 24.96 -4.49
CA ARG A 318 0.48 25.89 -3.80
C ARG A 318 1.93 25.73 -4.23
N TYR A 319 2.40 24.51 -4.42
CA TYR A 319 3.83 24.21 -4.59
C TYR A 319 4.18 23.57 -5.94
N GLY A 320 3.20 23.06 -6.67
CA GLY A 320 3.41 22.27 -7.87
C GLY A 320 3.64 20.80 -7.59
N ILE A 321 3.37 19.96 -8.58
CA ILE A 321 3.43 18.49 -8.49
C ILE A 321 4.86 18.01 -8.22
N ASP A 322 5.82 18.49 -8.98
CA ASP A 322 7.22 18.04 -8.91
C ASP A 322 7.85 18.37 -7.57
N ALA A 323 7.60 19.59 -7.06
CA ALA A 323 8.10 19.99 -5.75
C ALA A 323 7.50 19.14 -4.64
N LEU A 324 6.21 18.81 -4.71
CA LEU A 324 5.56 17.94 -3.74
C LEU A 324 6.11 16.51 -3.81
N LYS A 325 6.23 15.92 -5.00
CA LYS A 325 6.81 14.58 -5.19
C LYS A 325 8.25 14.53 -4.67
N TYR A 326 9.07 15.51 -5.05
CA TYR A 326 10.46 15.61 -4.57
C TYR A 326 10.53 15.68 -3.04
N PHE A 327 9.71 16.53 -2.42
CA PHE A 327 9.65 16.67 -0.98
C PHE A 327 9.32 15.33 -0.29
N LEU A 328 8.26 14.65 -0.73
CA LEU A 328 7.84 13.37 -0.17
C LEU A 328 8.92 12.29 -0.26
N LEU A 329 9.69 12.26 -1.33
CA LEU A 329 10.77 11.30 -1.54
C LEU A 329 12.06 11.65 -0.79
N ARG A 330 12.30 12.93 -0.55
CA ARG A 330 13.60 13.42 -0.04
C ARG A 330 13.62 13.67 1.46
N GLU A 331 12.50 14.12 2.04
CA GLU A 331 12.50 14.63 3.43
C GLU A 331 12.56 13.50 4.46
N TYR A 332 11.91 12.36 4.19
CA TYR A 332 11.69 11.35 5.21
C TYR A 332 12.60 10.15 5.03
N THR A 333 13.16 9.67 6.14
CA THR A 333 13.88 8.40 6.17
C THR A 333 12.89 7.26 6.07
N PHE A 334 13.12 6.32 5.15
CA PHE A 334 12.23 5.18 4.96
C PHE A 334 12.03 4.38 6.26
N GLY A 335 10.79 4.04 6.56
CA GLY A 335 10.41 3.29 7.76
C GLY A 335 10.25 4.11 9.03
N GLN A 336 10.68 5.37 9.05
CA GLN A 336 10.49 6.30 10.16
C GLN A 336 9.30 7.22 9.92
N ASP A 337 8.71 7.71 11.02
CA ASP A 337 7.67 8.73 10.95
C ASP A 337 8.29 10.08 10.61
N GLY A 338 7.58 10.87 9.81
CA GLY A 338 7.98 12.20 9.42
C GLY A 338 6.93 13.26 9.78
N ILE A 339 7.37 14.48 10.04
CA ILE A 339 6.47 15.60 10.34
C ILE A 339 6.43 16.54 9.13
N PHE A 340 5.23 16.76 8.60
CA PHE A 340 5.02 17.77 7.55
C PHE A 340 4.83 19.13 8.15
N THR A 341 5.59 20.11 7.65
CA THR A 341 5.35 21.55 7.86
C THR A 341 5.62 22.33 6.59
N ASN A 342 4.96 23.49 6.45
CA ASN A 342 5.20 24.36 5.29
C ASN A 342 6.65 24.89 5.27
N GLU A 343 7.25 25.14 6.42
CA GLU A 343 8.64 25.60 6.53
C GLU A 343 9.62 24.57 5.98
N VAL A 344 9.41 23.31 6.29
CA VAL A 344 10.26 22.22 5.80
C VAL A 344 10.10 22.05 4.28
N MET A 345 8.86 22.14 3.78
CA MET A 345 8.57 22.12 2.34
C MET A 345 9.29 23.26 1.60
N LEU A 346 9.14 24.50 2.08
CA LEU A 346 9.81 25.68 1.49
C LEU A 346 11.33 25.58 1.57
N ARG A 347 11.86 25.02 2.66
CA ARG A 347 13.31 24.80 2.80
C ARG A 347 13.82 23.86 1.69
N ARG A 348 13.17 22.73 1.44
CA ARG A 348 13.55 21.79 0.36
C ARG A 348 13.47 22.44 -1.01
N MET A 349 12.41 23.19 -1.28
CA MET A 349 12.27 23.90 -2.54
C MET A 349 13.41 24.92 -2.76
N ASN A 350 13.73 25.71 -1.75
CA ASN A 350 14.74 26.75 -1.88
C ASN A 350 16.17 26.22 -1.93
N PHE A 351 16.52 25.25 -1.08
CA PHE A 351 17.88 24.73 -1.00
C PHE A 351 18.14 23.67 -2.08
N ASP A 352 17.35 22.61 -2.10
CA ASP A 352 17.64 21.47 -2.96
C ASP A 352 17.30 21.78 -4.44
N LEU A 353 16.10 22.33 -4.69
CA LEU A 353 15.65 22.58 -6.07
C LEU A 353 16.15 23.89 -6.65
N ALA A 354 16.02 25.02 -5.94
CA ALA A 354 16.43 26.31 -6.49
C ALA A 354 17.95 26.53 -6.37
N ASN A 355 18.53 26.37 -5.17
CA ASN A 355 19.95 26.69 -4.99
C ASN A 355 20.89 25.60 -5.52
N ASP A 356 20.59 24.33 -5.30
CA ASP A 356 21.48 23.25 -5.77
C ASP A 356 21.22 22.92 -7.25
N LEU A 357 20.09 22.30 -7.59
CA LEU A 357 19.78 21.87 -8.94
C LEU A 357 19.60 23.06 -9.90
N GLY A 358 18.86 24.08 -9.49
CA GLY A 358 18.58 25.26 -10.31
C GLY A 358 19.85 26.06 -10.62
N ASN A 359 20.74 26.24 -9.64
CA ASN A 359 22.03 26.91 -9.87
C ASN A 359 22.97 26.06 -10.74
N LEU A 360 23.01 24.75 -10.56
CA LEU A 360 23.79 23.85 -11.42
C LEU A 360 23.35 24.02 -12.89
N LEU A 361 22.05 23.90 -13.17
CA LEU A 361 21.50 24.08 -14.51
C LEU A 361 21.79 25.49 -15.06
N SER A 362 21.50 26.54 -14.29
CA SER A 362 21.66 27.94 -14.70
C SER A 362 23.13 28.27 -15.03
N ARG A 363 24.07 27.83 -14.21
CA ARG A 363 25.52 28.02 -14.45
C ARG A 363 25.99 27.25 -15.66
N THR A 364 25.61 25.99 -15.81
CA THR A 364 25.96 25.15 -16.96
C THR A 364 25.47 25.78 -18.26
N VAL A 365 24.17 26.13 -18.33
CA VAL A 365 23.60 26.80 -19.52
C VAL A 365 24.28 28.14 -19.81
N SER A 366 24.60 28.92 -18.78
CA SER A 366 25.32 30.22 -18.95
C SER A 366 26.72 30.02 -19.49
N MET A 367 27.44 28.97 -19.09
CA MET A 367 28.76 28.64 -19.63
C MET A 367 28.66 28.18 -21.09
N ILE A 368 27.70 27.34 -21.45
CA ILE A 368 27.46 26.91 -22.82
C ILE A 368 27.16 28.11 -23.71
N LYS A 369 26.28 29.02 -23.27
CA LYS A 369 26.00 30.27 -24.00
C LYS A 369 27.24 31.14 -24.21
N LYS A 370 28.04 31.30 -23.16
CA LYS A 370 29.19 32.20 -23.17
C LYS A 370 30.37 31.65 -23.97
N TYR A 371 30.65 30.35 -23.86
CA TYR A 371 31.88 29.77 -24.40
C TYR A 371 31.67 28.86 -25.60
N CYS A 372 30.45 28.36 -25.84
CA CYS A 372 30.14 27.39 -26.88
C CYS A 372 29.09 27.89 -27.89
N GLY A 373 28.83 29.21 -27.94
CA GLY A 373 27.87 29.78 -28.90
C GLY A 373 26.43 29.33 -28.74
N SER A 374 26.03 28.91 -27.55
CA SER A 374 24.69 28.34 -27.21
C SER A 374 24.46 26.92 -27.76
N GLU A 375 25.48 26.22 -28.21
CA GLU A 375 25.41 24.83 -28.65
C GLU A 375 26.24 23.96 -27.71
N VAL A 376 25.73 22.76 -27.40
CA VAL A 376 26.49 21.77 -26.64
C VAL A 376 27.58 21.20 -27.55
N PRO A 377 28.89 21.39 -27.24
CA PRO A 377 29.96 20.91 -28.12
C PRO A 377 30.02 19.38 -28.12
N GLU A 378 30.44 18.82 -29.28
CA GLU A 378 30.80 17.41 -29.32
C GLU A 378 32.04 17.14 -28.46
N ALA A 379 31.98 16.05 -27.68
CA ALA A 379 33.11 15.61 -26.87
C ALA A 379 34.20 15.03 -27.78
N THR A 380 35.28 15.78 -27.98
CA THR A 380 36.42 15.38 -28.87
C THR A 380 37.56 14.73 -28.11
N THR A 381 37.67 15.00 -26.80
CA THR A 381 38.69 14.44 -25.89
C THR A 381 38.04 14.07 -24.56
N LYS A 382 38.64 13.11 -23.86
CA LYS A 382 38.28 12.74 -22.49
C LYS A 382 39.53 12.72 -21.63
N ASP A 383 39.54 13.55 -20.63
CA ASP A 383 40.56 13.54 -19.61
C ASP A 383 40.11 12.69 -18.40
N ALA A 384 41.04 12.31 -17.50
CA ALA A 384 40.73 11.50 -16.33
C ALA A 384 39.63 12.10 -15.42
N ILE A 385 39.58 13.43 -15.33
CA ILE A 385 38.54 14.15 -14.56
C ILE A 385 37.16 14.03 -15.20
N ASP A 386 37.07 13.96 -16.53
CA ASP A 386 35.81 13.75 -17.23
C ASP A 386 35.30 12.34 -17.00
N GLU A 387 36.21 11.35 -17.03
CA GLU A 387 35.85 9.95 -16.74
C GLU A 387 35.37 9.77 -15.30
N GLU A 388 36.02 10.40 -14.32
CA GLU A 388 35.58 10.39 -12.91
C GLU A 388 34.17 10.97 -12.76
N LEU A 389 33.87 12.11 -13.39
CA LEU A 389 32.55 12.74 -13.36
C LEU A 389 31.48 11.88 -14.04
N ILE A 390 31.82 11.27 -15.20
CA ILE A 390 30.92 10.36 -15.91
C ILE A 390 30.61 9.13 -15.04
N GLU A 391 31.64 8.54 -14.43
CA GLU A 391 31.48 7.39 -13.55
C GLU A 391 30.60 7.70 -12.34
N LEU A 392 30.82 8.83 -11.68
CA LEU A 392 29.96 9.31 -10.59
C LEU A 392 28.51 9.50 -11.05
N ALA A 393 28.30 10.12 -12.20
CA ALA A 393 26.96 10.35 -12.73
C ALA A 393 26.22 9.06 -13.13
N VAL A 394 26.93 8.11 -13.76
CA VAL A 394 26.36 6.83 -14.20
C VAL A 394 26.05 5.91 -13.01
N ASN A 395 26.85 5.97 -11.95
CA ASN A 395 26.70 5.13 -10.76
C ASN A 395 25.86 5.79 -9.64
N ALA A 396 25.31 6.98 -9.89
CA ALA A 396 24.49 7.70 -8.89
C ALA A 396 23.09 7.10 -8.67
N GLY A 397 22.67 6.09 -9.45
CA GLY A 397 21.32 5.49 -9.44
C GLY A 397 21.23 4.08 -8.89
#